data_710d4482cce1b870ea95ee481afe1be8
#
_entry.id   710d4482cce1b870ea95ee481afe1be8
#
_cell.length_a   1.000
_cell.length_b   1.000
_cell.length_c   1.000
_cell.angle_alpha   90.00
_cell.angle_beta   90.00
_cell.angle_gamma   90.00
#
_symmetry.space_group_name_H-M   'P 1'
#
loop_
_entity.id
_entity.type
_entity.pdbx_description
1 polymer ?
#
loop_
_entity_poly.entity_id
_entity_poly.type
_entity_poly.pdbx_seq_one_letter_code
_entity_poly.pdbx_strand_id
1 'polypeptide(L)'
;MDRDRMQKIIVRYGEPFLQIKTALKLNSICLCKLLKSSWRVRYIRPLKRYERYSVFGTWVVLSEDAVVNRIRALAMTVASSDCDRTLVYTALTYAALNGIVRLFRCEVGVDNFPLPPSRFIHLRDHLLVFDKDARRFNDVPFSPEFNSRNRINLSYNPEAKCPRFINDLVLPMLKNKGDLLLIQLYFGQCLLHENISQTFLIISGPAEIGKSVLVNIIEAIVGSENVTELHPDRLASPFELAEYASKILLTAKDVDNDALSANKINALKKYTGNDLLAAEQKNRNSRIYVRGSFNIIITGNGDLALNLGNSRDAFKRRLIWIDCKKPETFKRIEGFDKLLLDEERDGILAWGIEGALKLLCSGGIIVKGEEQEKAIEYLLGESSPVETFIKNCVIYDPDNSILSRDVVPAFYKFAKDVGWNNAAVINMRPRQIEQHFAQNMLRLHPECRYSTNIKVPGSVKMLRGYMHCKLSNI
;
A
#
# COMPACT_ATOMS: atom_id res chain seq x y z
N MET A 1 -7.74 3.25 -39.09
CA MET A 1 -9.16 2.87 -39.00
C MET A 1 -9.50 2.14 -40.27
N ASP A 2 -10.20 1.03 -40.19
CA ASP A 2 -10.65 0.25 -41.32
C ASP A 2 -11.69 1.07 -42.12
N ARG A 3 -11.48 1.23 -43.46
CA ARG A 3 -12.32 2.06 -44.32
C ARG A 3 -13.76 1.55 -44.39
N ASP A 4 -13.95 0.24 -44.47
CA ASP A 4 -15.28 -0.38 -44.52
C ASP A 4 -16.10 -0.12 -43.25
N ARG A 5 -15.45 -0.19 -42.11
CA ARG A 5 -16.07 0.09 -40.79
C ARG A 5 -16.44 1.57 -40.66
N MET A 6 -15.59 2.47 -41.18
CA MET A 6 -15.86 3.89 -41.20
C MET A 6 -17.06 4.19 -42.07
N GLN A 7 -17.11 3.62 -43.29
CA GLN A 7 -18.23 3.83 -44.24
C GLN A 7 -19.57 3.34 -43.68
N LYS A 8 -19.58 2.18 -43.01
CA LYS A 8 -20.80 1.66 -42.32
C LYS A 8 -21.33 2.61 -41.26
N ILE A 9 -20.43 3.27 -40.51
CA ILE A 9 -20.81 4.25 -39.49
C ILE A 9 -21.40 5.53 -40.17
N ILE A 10 -20.76 6.02 -41.22
CA ILE A 10 -21.21 7.21 -41.95
C ILE A 10 -22.59 6.96 -42.58
N VAL A 11 -22.79 5.82 -43.25
CA VAL A 11 -24.10 5.44 -43.82
C VAL A 11 -25.20 5.42 -42.74
N ARG A 12 -24.88 4.94 -41.52
CA ARG A 12 -25.89 4.79 -40.46
C ARG A 12 -26.18 6.09 -39.71
N TYR A 13 -25.17 6.94 -39.49
CA TYR A 13 -25.25 8.09 -38.59
C TYR A 13 -25.07 9.44 -39.31
N GLY A 14 -24.90 9.43 -40.64
CA GLY A 14 -24.67 10.61 -41.47
C GLY A 14 -23.19 11.02 -41.53
N GLU A 15 -22.90 11.96 -42.42
CA GLU A 15 -21.57 12.50 -42.64
C GLU A 15 -21.00 13.17 -41.36
N PRO A 16 -19.66 13.13 -41.14
CA PRO A 16 -19.01 13.76 -39.98
C PRO A 16 -19.20 15.28 -39.92
N PHE A 17 -19.38 15.90 -41.10
CA PHE A 17 -19.65 17.33 -41.26
C PHE A 17 -20.96 17.53 -41.94
N LEU A 18 -21.77 18.43 -41.41
CA LEU A 18 -23.08 18.81 -41.98
C LEU A 18 -23.00 20.21 -42.55
N GLN A 19 -23.30 20.36 -43.85
CA GLN A 19 -23.40 21.67 -44.48
C GLN A 19 -24.72 22.32 -44.07
N ILE A 20 -24.66 23.47 -43.38
CA ILE A 20 -25.83 24.26 -42.99
C ILE A 20 -25.64 25.65 -43.52
N LYS A 21 -26.35 25.97 -44.62
CA LYS A 21 -26.16 27.22 -45.37
C LYS A 21 -24.69 27.35 -45.80
N THR A 22 -24.00 28.38 -45.34
CA THR A 22 -22.59 28.68 -45.65
C THR A 22 -21.61 28.14 -44.62
N ALA A 23 -22.08 27.48 -43.55
CA ALA A 23 -21.23 26.99 -42.47
C ALA A 23 -21.23 25.47 -42.40
N LEU A 24 -20.08 24.89 -41.96
CA LEU A 24 -19.99 23.49 -41.56
C LEU A 24 -20.27 23.35 -40.08
N LYS A 25 -21.02 22.31 -39.69
CA LYS A 25 -21.21 21.88 -38.32
C LYS A 25 -20.74 20.44 -38.12
N LEU A 26 -20.23 20.16 -36.96
CA LEU A 26 -19.82 18.80 -36.62
C LEU A 26 -21.03 17.91 -36.31
N ASN A 27 -21.07 16.72 -36.91
CA ASN A 27 -22.01 15.68 -36.51
C ASN A 27 -21.45 14.94 -35.29
N SER A 28 -21.86 15.40 -34.12
CA SER A 28 -21.35 14.89 -32.85
C SER A 28 -21.59 13.39 -32.66
N ILE A 29 -22.74 12.87 -33.13
CA ILE A 29 -23.10 11.45 -33.03
C ILE A 29 -22.17 10.62 -33.92
N CYS A 30 -22.04 10.99 -35.19
CA CYS A 30 -21.13 10.28 -36.12
C CYS A 30 -19.70 10.26 -35.59
N LEU A 31 -19.17 11.41 -35.15
CA LEU A 31 -17.80 11.50 -34.60
C LEU A 31 -17.62 10.66 -33.34
N CYS A 32 -18.60 10.62 -32.44
CA CYS A 32 -18.54 9.73 -31.26
C CYS A 32 -18.49 8.25 -31.66
N LYS A 33 -19.26 7.81 -32.65
CA LYS A 33 -19.28 6.42 -33.14
C LYS A 33 -17.95 6.06 -33.83
N LEU A 34 -17.43 6.93 -34.65
CA LEU A 34 -16.13 6.79 -35.29
C LEU A 34 -15.00 6.71 -34.25
N LEU A 35 -15.03 7.59 -33.26
CA LEU A 35 -14.06 7.60 -32.19
C LEU A 35 -14.08 6.29 -31.39
N LYS A 36 -15.27 5.84 -30.98
CA LYS A 36 -15.46 4.57 -30.25
C LYS A 36 -14.99 3.36 -31.07
N SER A 37 -15.16 3.39 -32.39
CA SER A 37 -14.76 2.30 -33.26
C SER A 37 -13.26 2.21 -33.48
N SER A 38 -12.54 3.34 -33.39
CA SER A 38 -11.11 3.46 -33.70
C SER A 38 -10.22 3.55 -32.46
N TRP A 39 -10.82 3.62 -31.29
CA TRP A 39 -10.07 3.91 -30.06
C TRP A 39 -10.65 3.15 -28.87
N ARG A 40 -9.87 2.28 -28.25
CA ARG A 40 -10.26 1.53 -27.06
C ARG A 40 -10.14 2.46 -25.84
N VAL A 41 -11.25 3.17 -25.53
CA VAL A 41 -11.37 4.13 -24.45
C VAL A 41 -12.61 3.81 -23.62
N ARG A 42 -12.54 4.06 -22.34
CA ARG A 42 -13.67 4.04 -21.41
C ARG A 42 -13.68 5.29 -20.54
N TYR A 43 -14.85 5.67 -20.04
CA TYR A 43 -15.00 6.71 -19.03
C TYR A 43 -15.55 6.08 -17.75
N ILE A 44 -14.75 6.10 -16.69
CA ILE A 44 -15.15 5.53 -15.39
C ILE A 44 -15.93 6.60 -14.63
N ARG A 45 -17.27 6.46 -14.59
CA ARG A 45 -18.16 7.47 -14.01
C ARG A 45 -17.89 7.77 -12.54
N PRO A 46 -17.68 6.79 -11.64
CA PRO A 46 -17.36 7.04 -10.24
C PRO A 46 -16.08 7.86 -10.05
N LEU A 47 -15.09 7.67 -10.92
CA LEU A 47 -13.80 8.35 -10.86
C LEU A 47 -13.73 9.62 -11.73
N LYS A 48 -14.78 9.89 -12.52
CA LYS A 48 -14.88 11.01 -13.48
C LYS A 48 -13.65 11.16 -14.37
N ARG A 49 -13.10 10.03 -14.88
CA ARG A 49 -11.89 10.02 -15.69
C ARG A 49 -12.00 9.11 -16.90
N TYR A 50 -11.29 9.51 -17.96
CA TYR A 50 -11.07 8.66 -19.11
C TYR A 50 -9.87 7.74 -18.89
N GLU A 51 -9.96 6.52 -19.41
CA GLU A 51 -8.84 5.59 -19.54
C GLU A 51 -8.80 5.05 -20.97
N ARG A 52 -7.61 4.93 -21.56
CA ARG A 52 -7.41 4.25 -22.84
C ARG A 52 -6.60 2.97 -22.67
N TYR A 53 -6.89 1.98 -23.46
CA TYR A 53 -6.07 0.78 -23.56
C TYR A 53 -4.85 1.03 -24.43
N SER A 54 -3.67 0.80 -23.87
CA SER A 54 -2.38 1.03 -24.51
C SER A 54 -1.92 -0.18 -25.32
N VAL A 55 -0.91 0.01 -26.17
CA VAL A 55 -0.23 -1.09 -26.88
C VAL A 55 0.53 -2.03 -25.95
N PHE A 56 0.78 -1.57 -24.73
CA PHE A 56 1.45 -2.34 -23.67
C PHE A 56 0.48 -3.14 -22.81
N GLY A 57 -0.79 -3.26 -23.20
CA GLY A 57 -1.78 -4.03 -22.46
C GLY A 57 -2.33 -3.37 -21.18
N THR A 58 -2.04 -2.10 -20.96
CA THR A 58 -2.50 -1.36 -19.76
C THR A 58 -3.58 -0.33 -20.08
N TRP A 59 -4.45 -0.07 -19.11
CA TRP A 59 -5.36 1.05 -19.12
C TRP A 59 -4.67 2.28 -18.52
N VAL A 60 -4.47 3.31 -19.34
CA VAL A 60 -3.77 4.55 -18.98
C VAL A 60 -4.77 5.70 -18.86
N VAL A 61 -4.66 6.48 -17.81
CA VAL A 61 -5.50 7.66 -17.57
C VAL A 61 -5.25 8.70 -18.65
N LEU A 62 -6.33 9.30 -19.17
CA LEU A 62 -6.30 10.38 -20.13
C LEU A 62 -6.83 11.68 -19.52
N SER A 63 -6.18 12.79 -19.85
CA SER A 63 -6.77 14.12 -19.64
C SER A 63 -7.91 14.37 -20.62
N GLU A 64 -8.84 15.26 -20.27
CA GLU A 64 -9.89 15.69 -21.20
C GLU A 64 -9.31 16.37 -22.45
N ASP A 65 -8.22 17.12 -22.28
CA ASP A 65 -7.53 17.76 -23.42
C ASP A 65 -6.99 16.72 -24.41
N ALA A 66 -6.50 15.58 -23.92
CA ALA A 66 -6.08 14.48 -24.80
C ALA A 66 -7.26 13.92 -25.60
N VAL A 67 -8.45 13.86 -25.00
CA VAL A 67 -9.68 13.45 -25.70
C VAL A 67 -10.09 14.49 -26.72
N VAL A 68 -10.11 15.77 -26.37
CA VAL A 68 -10.37 16.90 -27.30
C VAL A 68 -9.44 16.85 -28.50
N ASN A 69 -8.13 16.72 -28.26
CA ASN A 69 -7.12 16.64 -29.32
C ASN A 69 -7.33 15.41 -30.23
N ARG A 70 -7.75 14.28 -29.69
CA ARG A 70 -8.04 13.08 -30.47
C ARG A 70 -9.30 13.27 -31.33
N ILE A 71 -10.35 13.92 -30.80
CA ILE A 71 -11.56 14.25 -31.56
C ILE A 71 -11.20 15.18 -32.73
N ARG A 72 -10.40 16.23 -32.46
CA ARG A 72 -9.93 17.16 -33.48
C ARG A 72 -9.14 16.46 -34.58
N ALA A 73 -8.18 15.60 -34.19
CA ALA A 73 -7.38 14.83 -35.15
C ALA A 73 -8.27 13.90 -36.01
N LEU A 74 -9.24 13.23 -35.39
CA LEU A 74 -10.18 12.37 -36.12
C LEU A 74 -11.01 13.20 -37.11
N ALA A 75 -11.58 14.32 -36.67
CA ALA A 75 -12.39 15.21 -37.56
C ALA A 75 -11.58 15.67 -38.75
N MET A 76 -10.32 16.07 -38.57
CA MET A 76 -9.41 16.42 -39.65
C MET A 76 -9.10 15.25 -40.59
N THR A 77 -9.03 14.02 -40.07
CA THR A 77 -8.75 12.83 -40.88
C THR A 77 -9.96 12.41 -41.73
N VAL A 78 -11.19 12.63 -41.23
CA VAL A 78 -12.42 12.23 -41.92
C VAL A 78 -13.03 13.35 -42.76
N ALA A 79 -12.47 14.56 -42.71
CA ALA A 79 -12.84 15.63 -43.65
C ALA A 79 -12.50 15.20 -45.06
N SER A 80 -13.47 15.28 -45.99
CA SER A 80 -13.22 14.95 -47.41
C SER A 80 -12.20 15.90 -48.01
N SER A 81 -11.47 15.43 -49.05
CA SER A 81 -10.53 16.25 -49.80
C SER A 81 -11.19 17.50 -50.44
N ASP A 82 -12.50 17.43 -50.68
CA ASP A 82 -13.28 18.45 -51.32
C ASP A 82 -13.85 19.49 -50.36
N CYS A 83 -13.73 19.26 -49.05
CA CYS A 83 -14.11 20.25 -48.03
C CYS A 83 -13.10 21.39 -47.94
N ASP A 84 -13.60 22.64 -47.98
CA ASP A 84 -12.77 23.80 -47.66
C ASP A 84 -12.19 23.66 -46.23
N ARG A 85 -10.87 23.56 -46.16
CA ARG A 85 -10.17 23.43 -44.88
C ARG A 85 -10.46 24.57 -43.93
N THR A 86 -10.68 25.77 -44.40
CA THR A 86 -11.02 26.95 -43.59
C THR A 86 -12.34 26.73 -42.87
N LEU A 87 -13.35 26.21 -43.58
CA LEU A 87 -14.66 25.89 -43.01
C LEU A 87 -14.55 24.73 -41.99
N VAL A 88 -13.70 23.75 -42.25
CA VAL A 88 -13.42 22.67 -41.27
C VAL A 88 -12.82 23.24 -39.99
N TYR A 89 -11.83 24.11 -40.09
CA TYR A 89 -11.21 24.74 -38.91
C TYR A 89 -12.21 25.61 -38.13
N THR A 90 -13.06 26.37 -38.80
CA THR A 90 -14.09 27.20 -38.15
C THR A 90 -15.16 26.37 -37.44
N ALA A 91 -15.43 25.13 -37.88
CA ALA A 91 -16.35 24.21 -37.22
C ALA A 91 -15.75 23.59 -35.95
N LEU A 92 -14.41 23.49 -35.84
CA LEU A 92 -13.68 22.88 -34.71
C LEU A 92 -13.50 23.83 -33.53
N THR A 93 -14.55 24.53 -33.13
CA THR A 93 -14.53 25.41 -31.95
C THR A 93 -14.36 24.61 -30.66
N TYR A 94 -13.77 25.22 -29.64
CA TYR A 94 -13.64 24.62 -28.33
C TYR A 94 -14.98 24.17 -27.74
N ALA A 95 -16.04 24.97 -27.91
CA ALA A 95 -17.39 24.65 -27.45
C ALA A 95 -17.97 23.41 -28.16
N ALA A 96 -17.79 23.29 -29.47
CA ALA A 96 -18.25 22.15 -30.26
C ALA A 96 -17.50 20.86 -29.85
N LEU A 97 -16.17 20.94 -29.71
CA LEU A 97 -15.35 19.81 -29.30
C LEU A 97 -15.70 19.34 -27.88
N ASN A 98 -15.90 20.25 -26.92
CA ASN A 98 -16.35 19.90 -25.57
C ASN A 98 -17.76 19.30 -25.55
N GLY A 99 -18.66 19.74 -26.43
CA GLY A 99 -19.95 19.10 -26.61
C GLY A 99 -19.81 17.63 -27.00
N ILE A 100 -18.89 17.33 -27.93
CA ILE A 100 -18.60 15.95 -28.34
C ILE A 100 -17.97 15.15 -27.18
N VAL A 101 -17.05 15.72 -26.40
CA VAL A 101 -16.48 15.07 -25.22
C VAL A 101 -17.56 14.63 -24.22
N ARG A 102 -18.56 15.52 -23.98
CA ARG A 102 -19.68 15.18 -23.07
C ARG A 102 -20.53 14.04 -23.61
N LEU A 103 -20.86 14.04 -24.91
CA LEU A 103 -21.58 12.94 -25.55
C LEU A 103 -20.76 11.64 -25.51
N PHE A 104 -19.46 11.73 -25.78
CA PHE A 104 -18.57 10.58 -25.79
C PHE A 104 -18.47 9.92 -24.41
N ARG A 105 -18.58 10.70 -23.30
CA ARG A 105 -18.71 10.12 -21.94
C ARG A 105 -19.89 9.16 -21.81
N CYS A 106 -21.02 9.48 -22.44
CA CYS A 106 -22.20 8.60 -22.42
C CYS A 106 -21.96 7.32 -23.23
N GLU A 107 -21.26 7.44 -24.35
CA GLU A 107 -20.99 6.31 -25.27
C GLU A 107 -20.00 5.29 -24.72
N VAL A 108 -19.04 5.70 -23.90
CA VAL A 108 -17.95 4.87 -23.38
C VAL A 108 -17.95 4.77 -21.84
N GLY A 109 -19.04 5.25 -21.21
CA GLY A 109 -19.17 5.28 -19.76
C GLY A 109 -19.40 3.89 -19.16
N VAL A 110 -18.69 3.59 -18.08
CA VAL A 110 -18.88 2.41 -17.24
C VAL A 110 -19.23 2.86 -15.82
N ASP A 111 -20.22 2.16 -15.20
CA ASP A 111 -20.77 2.57 -13.91
C ASP A 111 -19.96 2.05 -12.72
N ASN A 112 -19.25 0.95 -12.93
CA ASN A 112 -18.44 0.33 -11.90
C ASN A 112 -16.94 0.50 -12.19
N PHE A 113 -16.13 0.49 -11.14
CA PHE A 113 -14.68 0.39 -11.30
C PHE A 113 -14.33 -1.02 -11.77
N PRO A 114 -13.74 -1.18 -12.98
CA PRO A 114 -13.45 -2.49 -13.51
C PRO A 114 -12.31 -3.16 -12.73
N LEU A 115 -12.61 -4.33 -12.16
CA LEU A 115 -11.65 -5.18 -11.48
C LEU A 115 -11.13 -6.28 -12.40
N PRO A 116 -9.94 -6.83 -12.18
CA PRO A 116 -9.45 -7.97 -12.93
C PRO A 116 -10.26 -9.24 -12.62
N PRO A 117 -10.43 -10.16 -13.58
CA PRO A 117 -11.17 -11.40 -13.39
C PRO A 117 -10.42 -12.42 -12.51
N SER A 118 -9.12 -12.32 -12.42
CA SER A 118 -8.24 -13.19 -11.64
C SER A 118 -6.96 -12.48 -11.23
N ARG A 119 -6.19 -13.10 -10.35
CA ARG A 119 -4.86 -12.60 -9.94
C ARG A 119 -3.87 -12.80 -11.07
N PHE A 120 -3.04 -11.81 -11.32
CA PHE A 120 -2.04 -11.87 -12.40
C PHE A 120 -0.84 -10.97 -12.09
N ILE A 121 0.26 -11.22 -12.80
CA ILE A 121 1.42 -10.33 -12.89
C ILE A 121 1.50 -9.83 -14.32
N HIS A 122 1.55 -8.52 -14.52
CA HIS A 122 1.67 -7.92 -15.84
C HIS A 122 3.16 -7.67 -16.16
N LEU A 123 3.70 -8.48 -17.03
CA LEU A 123 5.07 -8.38 -17.49
C LEU A 123 5.20 -7.52 -18.75
N ARG A 124 6.42 -7.39 -19.28
CA ARG A 124 6.70 -6.59 -20.47
C ARG A 124 5.99 -7.10 -21.72
N ASP A 125 5.85 -8.39 -21.86
CA ASP A 125 5.47 -9.11 -23.09
C ASP A 125 4.19 -9.95 -22.96
N HIS A 126 3.77 -10.33 -21.74
CA HIS A 126 2.57 -11.13 -21.48
C HIS A 126 2.06 -10.93 -20.04
N LEU A 127 0.97 -11.60 -19.72
CA LEU A 127 0.42 -11.71 -18.35
C LEU A 127 0.74 -13.10 -17.81
N LEU A 128 1.20 -13.19 -16.56
CA LEU A 128 1.20 -14.42 -15.79
C LEU A 128 -0.10 -14.47 -14.98
N VAL A 129 -1.04 -15.29 -15.39
CA VAL A 129 -2.37 -15.40 -14.76
C VAL A 129 -2.40 -16.62 -13.85
N PHE A 130 -2.78 -16.40 -12.58
CA PHE A 130 -2.86 -17.48 -11.61
C PHE A 130 -4.05 -18.40 -11.88
N ASP A 131 -3.75 -19.67 -12.08
CA ASP A 131 -4.69 -20.77 -12.15
C ASP A 131 -4.81 -21.41 -10.76
N LYS A 132 -5.97 -21.22 -10.12
CA LYS A 132 -6.21 -21.71 -8.76
C LYS A 132 -6.25 -23.24 -8.68
N ASP A 133 -6.78 -23.89 -9.70
CA ASP A 133 -6.96 -25.35 -9.72
C ASP A 133 -5.61 -26.03 -10.01
N ALA A 134 -4.88 -25.54 -10.98
CA ALA A 134 -3.55 -26.04 -11.32
C ALA A 134 -2.45 -25.54 -10.37
N ARG A 135 -2.72 -24.54 -9.51
CA ARG A 135 -1.78 -23.91 -8.57
C ARG A 135 -0.50 -23.44 -9.24
N ARG A 136 -0.63 -22.81 -10.40
CA ARG A 136 0.49 -22.29 -11.20
C ARG A 136 0.11 -21.01 -11.92
N PHE A 137 1.10 -20.31 -12.45
CA PHE A 137 0.87 -19.26 -13.42
C PHE A 137 0.81 -19.82 -14.83
N ASN A 138 -0.11 -19.29 -15.63
CA ASN A 138 -0.21 -19.55 -17.06
C ASN A 138 0.11 -18.27 -17.83
N ASP A 139 0.84 -18.39 -18.94
CA ASP A 139 1.12 -17.28 -19.85
C ASP A 139 -0.12 -16.94 -20.67
N VAL A 140 -0.53 -15.70 -20.61
CA VAL A 140 -1.72 -15.20 -21.29
C VAL A 140 -1.39 -13.91 -22.04
N PRO A 141 -1.83 -13.76 -23.31
CA PRO A 141 -1.62 -12.51 -24.04
C PRO A 141 -2.38 -11.34 -23.40
N PHE A 142 -1.94 -10.11 -23.70
CA PHE A 142 -2.61 -8.91 -23.21
C PHE A 142 -4.07 -8.86 -23.64
N SER A 143 -4.95 -8.63 -22.67
CA SER A 143 -6.37 -8.40 -22.91
C SER A 143 -6.88 -7.22 -22.07
N PRO A 144 -7.75 -6.36 -22.63
CA PRO A 144 -8.38 -5.26 -21.90
C PRO A 144 -9.25 -5.73 -20.73
N GLU A 145 -9.69 -6.97 -20.71
CA GLU A 145 -10.53 -7.57 -19.68
C GLU A 145 -9.82 -7.71 -18.33
N PHE A 146 -8.50 -7.87 -18.34
CA PHE A 146 -7.71 -7.91 -17.10
C PHE A 146 -7.65 -6.57 -16.36
N ASN A 147 -8.10 -5.49 -17.00
CA ASN A 147 -8.16 -4.16 -16.37
C ASN A 147 -6.85 -3.68 -15.76
N SER A 148 -5.72 -4.19 -16.27
CA SER A 148 -4.40 -3.84 -15.78
C SER A 148 -4.08 -2.36 -15.97
N ARG A 149 -3.48 -1.74 -14.96
CA ARG A 149 -3.04 -0.34 -14.97
C ARG A 149 -1.56 -0.17 -14.71
N ASN A 150 -0.92 -1.20 -14.21
CA ASN A 150 0.48 -1.23 -13.85
C ASN A 150 1.17 -2.37 -14.61
N ARG A 151 2.42 -2.17 -15.00
CA ARG A 151 3.22 -3.17 -15.74
C ARG A 151 4.63 -3.21 -15.18
N ILE A 152 5.18 -4.40 -15.01
CA ILE A 152 6.58 -4.64 -14.74
C ILE A 152 7.29 -4.71 -16.10
N ASN A 153 8.23 -3.79 -16.36
CA ASN A 153 8.89 -3.69 -17.66
C ASN A 153 10.04 -4.69 -17.82
N LEU A 154 9.83 -5.93 -17.38
CA LEU A 154 10.78 -7.04 -17.47
C LEU A 154 10.07 -8.26 -18.06
N SER A 155 10.85 -9.12 -18.73
CA SER A 155 10.41 -10.45 -19.18
C SER A 155 10.74 -11.49 -18.12
N TYR A 156 9.96 -12.56 -18.06
CA TYR A 156 10.16 -13.64 -17.10
C TYR A 156 11.00 -14.78 -17.67
N ASN A 157 12.03 -15.16 -16.93
CA ASN A 157 12.81 -16.36 -17.19
C ASN A 157 12.76 -17.26 -15.93
N PRO A 158 12.00 -18.38 -15.95
CA PRO A 158 11.85 -19.26 -14.79
C PRO A 158 13.13 -19.95 -14.35
N GLU A 159 14.11 -20.10 -15.22
CA GLU A 159 15.40 -20.77 -14.93
C GLU A 159 16.43 -19.82 -14.32
N ALA A 160 16.18 -18.51 -14.35
CA ALA A 160 17.09 -17.51 -13.80
C ALA A 160 17.19 -17.64 -12.27
N LYS A 161 18.40 -17.45 -11.73
CA LYS A 161 18.70 -17.56 -10.30
C LYS A 161 19.34 -16.26 -9.80
N CYS A 162 19.26 -16.02 -8.48
CA CYS A 162 19.83 -14.85 -7.83
C CYS A 162 20.59 -15.21 -6.55
N PRO A 163 21.65 -16.05 -6.64
CA PRO A 163 22.36 -16.52 -5.46
C PRO A 163 23.07 -15.40 -4.71
N ARG A 164 23.63 -14.39 -5.36
CA ARG A 164 24.29 -13.26 -4.70
C ARG A 164 23.29 -12.37 -3.98
N PHE A 165 22.16 -12.07 -4.61
CA PHE A 165 21.09 -11.33 -3.95
C PHE A 165 20.67 -12.00 -2.63
N ILE A 166 20.50 -13.32 -2.63
CA ILE A 166 20.09 -14.08 -1.45
C ILE A 166 21.24 -14.19 -0.43
N ASN A 167 22.42 -14.64 -0.87
CA ASN A 167 23.49 -15.02 0.04
C ASN A 167 24.39 -13.85 0.49
N ASP A 168 24.56 -12.82 -0.37
CA ASP A 168 25.45 -11.70 -0.09
C ASP A 168 24.70 -10.50 0.46
N LEU A 169 23.37 -10.35 0.17
CA LEU A 169 22.57 -9.24 0.66
C LEU A 169 21.54 -9.66 1.72
N VAL A 170 20.59 -10.55 1.38
CA VAL A 170 19.42 -10.78 2.24
C VAL A 170 19.76 -11.59 3.48
N LEU A 171 20.31 -12.80 3.32
CA LEU A 171 20.60 -13.70 4.45
C LEU A 171 21.55 -13.12 5.51
N PRO A 172 22.64 -12.41 5.14
CA PRO A 172 23.59 -11.89 6.12
C PRO A 172 22.98 -10.85 7.07
N MET A 173 22.00 -10.07 6.62
CA MET A 173 21.37 -9.04 7.45
C MET A 173 20.28 -9.59 8.37
N LEU A 174 19.76 -10.81 8.16
CA LEU A 174 18.67 -11.36 8.95
C LEU A 174 19.15 -11.89 10.29
N LYS A 175 18.46 -11.54 11.39
CA LYS A 175 18.62 -12.22 12.68
C LYS A 175 18.06 -13.63 12.61
N ASN A 176 16.85 -13.78 12.04
CA ASN A 176 16.20 -15.05 11.83
C ASN A 176 16.21 -15.41 10.34
N LYS A 177 16.86 -16.51 9.96
CA LYS A 177 16.91 -16.97 8.57
C LYS A 177 15.54 -17.36 8.01
N GLY A 178 14.57 -17.71 8.84
CA GLY A 178 13.18 -17.98 8.44
C GLY A 178 12.49 -16.76 7.83
N ASP A 179 12.95 -15.56 8.15
CA ASP A 179 12.40 -14.31 7.61
C ASP A 179 12.68 -14.13 6.10
N LEU A 180 13.62 -14.90 5.53
CA LEU A 180 13.83 -14.92 4.07
C LEU A 180 12.55 -15.26 3.32
N LEU A 181 11.79 -16.25 3.81
CA LEU A 181 10.50 -16.61 3.20
C LEU A 181 9.48 -15.47 3.30
N LEU A 182 9.43 -14.75 4.42
CA LEU A 182 8.53 -13.60 4.59
C LEU A 182 8.85 -12.49 3.60
N ILE A 183 10.13 -12.19 3.39
CA ILE A 183 10.58 -11.22 2.39
C ILE A 183 10.20 -11.70 0.99
N GLN A 184 10.40 -12.98 0.66
CA GLN A 184 10.04 -13.56 -0.64
C GLN A 184 8.52 -13.44 -0.91
N LEU A 185 7.69 -13.82 0.05
CA LEU A 185 6.23 -13.73 -0.05
C LEU A 185 5.77 -12.27 -0.21
N TYR A 186 6.33 -11.36 0.58
CA TYR A 186 5.98 -9.95 0.52
C TYR A 186 6.43 -9.30 -0.80
N PHE A 187 7.63 -9.61 -1.26
CA PHE A 187 8.11 -9.15 -2.57
C PHE A 187 7.21 -9.69 -3.69
N GLY A 188 6.84 -10.98 -3.64
CA GLY A 188 5.88 -11.57 -4.56
C GLY A 188 4.54 -10.84 -4.56
N GLN A 189 4.05 -10.43 -3.40
CA GLN A 189 2.83 -9.62 -3.29
C GLN A 189 2.98 -8.27 -4.00
N CYS A 190 4.14 -7.62 -3.92
CA CYS A 190 4.40 -6.36 -4.62
C CYS A 190 4.29 -6.50 -6.15
N LEU A 191 4.48 -7.70 -6.71
CA LEU A 191 4.33 -7.97 -8.14
C LEU A 191 2.86 -8.18 -8.56
N LEU A 192 1.94 -8.45 -7.62
CA LEU A 192 0.53 -8.80 -7.88
C LEU A 192 -0.43 -7.61 -8.01
N HIS A 193 0.04 -6.38 -8.06
CA HIS A 193 -0.76 -5.16 -8.20
C HIS A 193 -1.76 -4.87 -7.08
N GLU A 194 -1.76 -5.65 -6.02
CA GLU A 194 -2.62 -5.43 -4.85
C GLU A 194 -2.03 -6.08 -3.59
N ASN A 195 -2.40 -5.54 -2.44
CA ASN A 195 -2.04 -6.09 -1.15
C ASN A 195 -3.07 -7.13 -0.71
N ILE A 196 -2.83 -8.40 -1.06
CA ILE A 196 -3.76 -9.49 -0.84
C ILE A 196 -3.82 -9.87 0.65
N SER A 197 -2.67 -9.92 1.31
CA SER A 197 -2.56 -10.32 2.72
C SER A 197 -3.01 -9.25 3.71
N GLN A 198 -3.29 -8.03 3.23
CA GLN A 198 -3.58 -6.85 4.05
C GLN A 198 -2.48 -6.52 5.06
N THR A 199 -1.23 -6.78 4.71
CA THR A 199 -0.07 -6.56 5.56
C THR A 199 0.82 -5.41 5.05
N PHE A 200 1.69 -4.94 5.90
CA PHE A 200 2.81 -4.06 5.54
C PHE A 200 4.09 -4.58 6.18
N LEU A 201 5.22 -4.28 5.53
CA LEU A 201 6.53 -4.78 5.91
C LEU A 201 7.34 -3.67 6.57
N ILE A 202 7.88 -3.95 7.74
CA ILE A 202 8.89 -3.12 8.41
C ILE A 202 10.19 -3.91 8.51
N ILE A 203 11.29 -3.31 8.04
CA ILE A 203 12.64 -3.86 8.11
C ILE A 203 13.44 -2.96 9.06
N SER A 204 13.74 -3.45 10.26
CA SER A 204 14.43 -2.70 11.30
C SER A 204 15.81 -3.30 11.61
N GLY A 205 16.74 -2.47 12.03
CA GLY A 205 18.07 -2.89 12.45
C GLY A 205 19.11 -1.80 12.25
N PRO A 206 20.37 -2.06 12.57
CA PRO A 206 21.46 -1.09 12.51
C PRO A 206 21.56 -0.37 11.15
N ALA A 207 22.14 0.83 11.16
CA ALA A 207 22.44 1.54 9.91
C ALA A 207 23.45 0.77 9.04
N GLU A 208 23.45 1.04 7.74
CA GLU A 208 24.44 0.54 6.76
C GLU A 208 24.52 -0.98 6.58
N ILE A 209 23.47 -1.75 6.89
CA ILE A 209 23.46 -3.22 6.75
C ILE A 209 22.82 -3.71 5.44
N GLY A 210 22.38 -2.82 4.54
CA GLY A 210 21.79 -3.20 3.25
C GLY A 210 20.27 -3.09 3.17
N LYS A 211 19.54 -2.59 4.21
CA LYS A 211 18.08 -2.42 4.17
C LYS A 211 17.60 -1.60 2.97
N SER A 212 18.19 -0.43 2.79
CA SER A 212 17.83 0.48 1.69
C SER A 212 18.23 -0.09 0.33
N VAL A 213 19.33 -0.88 0.26
CA VAL A 213 19.74 -1.61 -0.96
C VAL A 213 18.66 -2.63 -1.35
N LEU A 214 18.17 -3.43 -0.40
CA LEU A 214 17.07 -4.38 -0.64
C LEU A 214 15.82 -3.67 -1.18
N VAL A 215 15.41 -2.56 -0.56
CA VAL A 215 14.24 -1.81 -1.00
C VAL A 215 14.45 -1.22 -2.39
N ASN A 216 15.64 -0.65 -2.70
CA ASN A 216 15.96 -0.13 -4.02
C ASN A 216 15.85 -1.23 -5.12
N ILE A 217 16.30 -2.45 -4.83
CA ILE A 217 16.17 -3.58 -5.76
C ILE A 217 14.71 -3.95 -5.98
N ILE A 218 13.90 -4.03 -4.92
CA ILE A 218 12.45 -4.31 -5.04
C ILE A 218 11.77 -3.21 -5.86
N GLU A 219 12.07 -1.93 -5.60
CA GLU A 219 11.54 -0.79 -6.37
C GLU A 219 11.91 -0.88 -7.86
N ALA A 220 13.16 -1.22 -8.15
CA ALA A 220 13.65 -1.34 -9.53
C ALA A 220 12.96 -2.48 -10.30
N ILE A 221 12.70 -3.61 -9.64
CA ILE A 221 11.98 -4.74 -10.24
C ILE A 221 10.51 -4.41 -10.45
N VAL A 222 9.84 -3.80 -9.46
CA VAL A 222 8.43 -3.37 -9.55
C VAL A 222 8.25 -2.28 -10.60
N GLY A 223 9.26 -1.44 -10.80
CA GLY A 223 9.28 -0.34 -11.77
C GLY A 223 8.92 1.00 -11.14
N SER A 224 9.70 2.03 -11.46
CA SER A 224 9.57 3.38 -10.88
C SER A 224 8.20 4.02 -11.11
N GLU A 225 7.53 3.69 -12.23
CA GLU A 225 6.17 4.16 -12.52
C GLU A 225 5.12 3.61 -11.55
N ASN A 226 5.40 2.46 -10.92
CA ASN A 226 4.53 1.75 -10.00
C ASN A 226 4.81 2.05 -8.53
N VAL A 227 5.91 2.74 -8.24
CA VAL A 227 6.42 3.02 -6.90
C VAL A 227 6.33 4.51 -6.59
N THR A 228 6.15 4.86 -5.33
CA THR A 228 6.36 6.22 -4.83
C THR A 228 6.78 6.18 -3.37
N GLU A 229 7.37 7.27 -2.90
CA GLU A 229 7.73 7.45 -1.51
C GLU A 229 6.49 7.59 -0.63
N LEU A 230 6.50 6.89 0.49
CA LEU A 230 5.54 7.06 1.57
C LEU A 230 6.07 8.10 2.55
N HIS A 231 5.33 9.17 2.74
CA HIS A 231 5.70 10.22 3.70
C HIS A 231 5.00 10.00 5.05
N PRO A 232 5.68 9.44 6.08
CA PRO A 232 5.05 9.14 7.36
C PRO A 232 4.38 10.35 8.00
N ASP A 233 4.90 11.55 7.81
CA ASP A 233 4.35 12.78 8.38
C ASP A 233 3.05 13.24 7.72
N ARG A 234 2.77 12.79 6.51
CA ARG A 234 1.61 13.18 5.70
C ARG A 234 0.57 12.07 5.53
N LEU A 235 0.75 10.91 6.16
CA LEU A 235 -0.12 9.74 6.02
C LEU A 235 -1.62 10.03 6.25
N ALA A 236 -1.94 10.99 7.10
CA ALA A 236 -3.32 11.39 7.37
C ALA A 236 -3.86 12.43 6.38
N SER A 237 -3.05 12.91 5.43
CA SER A 237 -3.44 13.94 4.47
C SER A 237 -4.24 13.35 3.30
N PRO A 238 -5.44 13.87 2.99
CA PRO A 238 -6.20 13.42 1.83
C PRO A 238 -5.54 13.79 0.49
N PHE A 239 -4.63 14.77 0.49
CA PHE A 239 -3.86 15.17 -0.71
C PHE A 239 -2.77 14.16 -1.03
N GLU A 240 -2.11 13.61 -0.02
CA GLU A 240 -1.09 12.59 -0.18
C GLU A 240 -1.65 11.32 -0.82
N LEU A 241 -2.82 10.89 -0.38
CA LEU A 241 -3.51 9.72 -0.94
C LEU A 241 -3.80 9.86 -2.44
N ALA A 242 -4.01 11.09 -2.93
CA ALA A 242 -4.23 11.32 -4.37
C ALA A 242 -2.97 11.03 -5.21
N GLU A 243 -1.79 11.24 -4.67
CA GLU A 243 -0.51 10.94 -5.32
C GLU A 243 -0.26 9.42 -5.40
N TYR A 244 -0.82 8.65 -4.47
CA TYR A 244 -0.71 7.19 -4.44
C TYR A 244 -1.66 6.47 -5.41
N ALA A 245 -2.64 7.16 -5.98
CA ALA A 245 -3.77 6.55 -6.70
C ALA A 245 -3.42 5.60 -7.85
N SER A 246 -2.24 5.75 -8.46
CA SER A 246 -1.76 4.89 -9.56
C SER A 246 -0.60 3.98 -9.16
N LYS A 247 -0.25 3.96 -7.87
CA LYS A 247 0.90 3.24 -7.35
C LYS A 247 0.47 1.91 -6.73
N ILE A 248 1.39 0.95 -6.71
CA ILE A 248 1.18 -0.38 -6.10
C ILE A 248 2.12 -0.63 -4.94
N LEU A 249 3.25 0.08 -4.89
CA LEU A 249 4.23 -0.01 -3.82
C LEU A 249 4.55 1.39 -3.28
N LEU A 250 4.45 1.53 -1.97
CA LEU A 250 4.84 2.73 -1.23
C LEU A 250 6.02 2.37 -0.32
N THR A 251 7.09 3.16 -0.37
CA THR A 251 8.31 2.88 0.40
C THR A 251 8.70 4.09 1.25
N ALA A 252 9.06 3.85 2.50
CA ALA A 252 9.66 4.86 3.37
C ALA A 252 11.01 4.32 3.88
N LYS A 253 12.09 5.04 3.56
CA LYS A 253 13.44 4.61 3.92
C LYS A 253 13.96 5.47 5.08
N ASP A 254 14.72 4.80 5.97
CA ASP A 254 15.41 5.44 7.10
C ASP A 254 14.47 6.29 7.98
N VAL A 255 13.31 5.73 8.30
CA VAL A 255 12.28 6.39 9.10
C VAL A 255 12.74 6.52 10.56
N ASP A 256 12.52 7.69 11.16
CA ASP A 256 12.85 7.97 12.54
C ASP A 256 12.03 7.11 13.53
N ASN A 257 12.61 6.86 14.71
CA ASN A 257 12.05 5.94 15.70
C ASN A 257 10.64 6.31 16.19
N ASP A 258 10.25 7.58 16.18
CA ASP A 258 8.95 8.09 16.63
C ASP A 258 7.97 8.41 15.49
N ALA A 259 8.34 8.06 14.25
CA ALA A 259 7.58 8.42 13.06
C ALA A 259 6.18 7.78 12.99
N LEU A 260 5.89 6.69 13.73
CA LEU A 260 4.65 5.93 13.65
C LEU A 260 3.73 6.18 14.87
N SER A 261 3.07 7.33 14.91
CA SER A 261 2.03 7.64 15.90
C SER A 261 0.70 6.89 15.62
N ALA A 262 -0.21 6.85 16.61
CA ALA A 262 -1.49 6.15 16.52
C ALA A 262 -2.35 6.57 15.29
N ASN A 263 -2.35 7.85 14.93
CA ASN A 263 -3.08 8.36 13.77
C ASN A 263 -2.46 7.87 12.45
N LYS A 264 -1.14 7.83 12.36
CA LYS A 264 -0.38 7.33 11.21
C LYS A 264 -0.61 5.82 11.01
N ILE A 265 -0.65 5.07 12.10
CA ILE A 265 -0.97 3.64 12.11
C ILE A 265 -2.39 3.37 11.61
N ASN A 266 -3.37 4.21 11.99
CA ASN A 266 -4.73 4.10 11.47
C ASN A 266 -4.80 4.37 9.95
N ALA A 267 -3.96 5.26 9.43
CA ALA A 267 -3.85 5.46 7.98
C ALA A 267 -3.25 4.23 7.28
N LEU A 268 -2.17 3.63 7.81
CA LEU A 268 -1.58 2.40 7.28
C LEU A 268 -2.59 1.25 7.19
N LYS A 269 -3.46 1.09 8.20
CA LYS A 269 -4.54 0.10 8.18
C LYS A 269 -5.51 0.30 7.03
N LYS A 270 -5.91 1.56 6.76
CA LYS A 270 -6.79 1.90 5.65
C LYS A 270 -6.11 1.69 4.30
N TYR A 271 -4.81 2.00 4.21
CA TYR A 271 -4.02 1.86 2.99
C TYR A 271 -3.75 0.40 2.60
N THR A 272 -3.82 -0.52 3.57
CA THR A 272 -3.63 -1.96 3.33
C THR A 272 -4.91 -2.78 3.46
N GLY A 273 -6.03 -2.17 3.90
CA GLY A 273 -7.27 -2.86 4.24
C GLY A 273 -8.23 -3.11 3.07
N ASN A 274 -7.87 -2.70 1.85
CA ASN A 274 -8.72 -2.75 0.67
C ASN A 274 -9.96 -1.83 0.72
N ASP A 275 -9.96 -0.84 1.62
CA ASP A 275 -11.02 0.15 1.76
C ASP A 275 -11.08 1.12 0.59
N LEU A 276 -12.28 1.64 0.28
CA LEU A 276 -12.44 2.73 -0.67
C LEU A 276 -12.25 4.07 0.06
N LEU A 277 -11.17 4.75 -0.25
CA LEU A 277 -10.73 5.98 0.41
C LEU A 277 -11.00 7.20 -0.46
N ALA A 278 -11.51 8.26 0.15
CA ALA A 278 -11.66 9.56 -0.52
C ALA A 278 -10.35 10.33 -0.45
N ALA A 279 -9.88 10.82 -1.60
CA ALA A 279 -8.69 11.65 -1.73
C ALA A 279 -9.06 12.98 -2.41
N GLU A 280 -8.29 14.02 -2.11
CA GLU A 280 -8.50 15.36 -2.64
C GLU A 280 -7.30 15.75 -3.51
N GLN A 281 -7.58 16.36 -4.66
CA GLN A 281 -6.53 16.89 -5.54
C GLN A 281 -6.36 18.40 -5.30
N LYS A 282 -5.11 18.85 -5.15
CA LYS A 282 -4.80 20.28 -5.06
C LYS A 282 -5.36 21.01 -6.28
N ASN A 283 -6.00 22.16 -6.05
CA ASN A 283 -6.58 23.02 -7.10
C ASN A 283 -7.70 22.39 -7.95
N ARG A 284 -8.32 21.31 -7.48
CA ARG A 284 -9.50 20.72 -8.13
C ARG A 284 -10.59 20.50 -7.10
N ASN A 285 -11.77 21.08 -7.31
CA ASN A 285 -12.96 20.88 -6.46
C ASN A 285 -13.60 19.48 -6.66
N SER A 286 -12.78 18.45 -6.87
CA SER A 286 -13.27 17.09 -7.10
C SER A 286 -12.54 16.10 -6.21
N ARG A 287 -13.33 15.30 -5.48
CA ARG A 287 -12.82 14.13 -4.77
C ARG A 287 -12.59 13.00 -5.76
N ILE A 288 -11.48 12.32 -5.59
CA ILE A 288 -11.22 11.04 -6.25
C ILE A 288 -11.32 9.92 -5.22
N TYR A 289 -11.61 8.71 -5.70
CA TYR A 289 -11.63 7.54 -4.83
C TYR A 289 -10.48 6.62 -5.18
N VAL A 290 -9.78 6.18 -4.14
CA VAL A 290 -8.60 5.32 -4.24
C VAL A 290 -8.84 4.08 -3.40
N ARG A 291 -8.53 2.91 -3.93
CA ARG A 291 -8.59 1.67 -3.17
C ARG A 291 -7.32 1.53 -2.33
N GLY A 292 -7.48 1.38 -1.02
CA GLY A 292 -6.38 1.19 -0.08
C GLY A 292 -5.83 -0.23 -0.11
N SER A 293 -5.21 -0.61 -1.23
CA SER A 293 -4.62 -1.93 -1.46
C SER A 293 -3.12 -1.83 -1.79
N PHE A 294 -2.44 -0.88 -1.13
CA PHE A 294 -1.02 -0.62 -1.36
C PHE A 294 -0.14 -1.64 -0.64
N ASN A 295 0.93 -2.07 -1.30
CA ASN A 295 2.05 -2.70 -0.65
C ASN A 295 2.92 -1.61 -0.01
N ILE A 296 3.31 -1.78 1.24
CA ILE A 296 4.05 -0.77 1.99
C ILE A 296 5.29 -1.39 2.61
N ILE A 297 6.46 -0.83 2.31
CA ILE A 297 7.73 -1.21 2.92
C ILE A 297 8.32 -0.01 3.64
N ILE A 298 8.63 -0.19 4.91
CA ILE A 298 9.25 0.83 5.76
C ILE A 298 10.58 0.29 6.26
N THR A 299 11.66 1.08 6.17
CA THR A 299 12.93 0.75 6.83
C THR A 299 13.22 1.76 7.93
N GLY A 300 13.76 1.26 9.05
CA GLY A 300 14.14 2.08 10.21
C GLY A 300 15.50 1.68 10.78
N ASN A 301 16.15 2.62 11.46
CA ASN A 301 17.43 2.43 12.12
C ASN A 301 17.22 2.21 13.63
N GLY A 302 17.04 0.95 14.05
CA GLY A 302 16.84 0.60 15.46
C GLY A 302 15.37 0.42 15.86
N ASP A 303 15.07 0.60 17.15
CA ASP A 303 13.78 0.29 17.74
C ASP A 303 12.73 1.36 17.36
N LEU A 304 11.92 1.08 16.34
CA LEU A 304 10.77 1.92 15.99
C LEU A 304 9.77 1.94 17.14
N ALA A 305 9.58 3.09 17.76
CA ALA A 305 8.56 3.29 18.78
C ALA A 305 7.17 3.31 18.13
N LEU A 306 6.35 2.32 18.47
CA LEU A 306 4.98 2.20 17.97
C LEU A 306 4.00 2.72 19.03
N ASN A 307 3.33 3.82 18.76
CA ASN A 307 2.24 4.30 19.62
C ASN A 307 0.90 3.84 19.04
N LEU A 308 0.38 2.70 19.53
CA LEU A 308 -0.76 1.99 18.93
C LEU A 308 -2.13 2.40 19.49
N GLY A 309 -2.18 2.99 20.67
CA GLY A 309 -3.47 3.23 21.35
C GLY A 309 -4.32 1.94 21.41
N ASN A 310 -5.61 2.05 21.11
CA ASN A 310 -6.56 0.92 21.15
C ASN A 310 -6.50 0.00 19.89
N SER A 311 -5.47 0.13 19.06
CA SER A 311 -5.41 -0.52 17.75
C SER A 311 -4.46 -1.72 17.68
N ARG A 312 -4.01 -2.24 18.83
CA ARG A 312 -2.97 -3.26 18.96
C ARG A 312 -3.22 -4.52 18.11
N ASP A 313 -4.35 -5.19 18.28
CA ASP A 313 -4.64 -6.47 17.62
C ASP A 313 -4.75 -6.34 16.09
N ALA A 314 -5.40 -5.26 15.63
CA ALA A 314 -5.52 -4.99 14.21
C ALA A 314 -4.16 -4.66 13.56
N PHE A 315 -3.25 -4.08 14.32
CA PHE A 315 -1.89 -3.80 13.88
C PHE A 315 -1.03 -5.07 13.88
N LYS A 316 -1.07 -5.86 14.96
CA LYS A 316 -0.39 -7.15 15.07
C LYS A 316 -0.67 -8.04 13.87
N ARG A 317 -1.93 -8.15 13.45
CA ARG A 317 -2.33 -8.95 12.29
C ARG A 317 -1.66 -8.46 11.00
N ARG A 318 -1.50 -7.15 10.82
CA ARG A 318 -1.01 -6.53 9.57
C ARG A 318 0.50 -6.36 9.50
N LEU A 319 1.18 -6.33 10.62
CA LEU A 319 2.61 -6.09 10.66
C LEU A 319 3.39 -7.36 10.31
N ILE A 320 4.31 -7.24 9.34
CA ILE A 320 5.43 -8.16 9.13
C ILE A 320 6.67 -7.41 9.59
N TRP A 321 7.37 -7.96 10.58
CA TRP A 321 8.52 -7.33 11.19
C TRP A 321 9.77 -8.14 10.89
N ILE A 322 10.71 -7.57 10.16
CA ILE A 322 12.02 -8.18 9.89
C ILE A 322 13.06 -7.49 10.76
N ASP A 323 13.60 -8.24 11.71
CA ASP A 323 14.65 -7.77 12.59
C ASP A 323 16.01 -8.12 12.00
N CYS A 324 16.82 -7.09 11.74
CA CYS A 324 18.10 -7.20 11.08
C CYS A 324 19.26 -7.03 12.05
N LYS A 325 20.39 -7.65 11.74
CA LYS A 325 21.66 -7.54 12.48
C LYS A 325 22.76 -7.05 11.56
N LYS A 326 23.83 -6.53 12.16
CA LYS A 326 25.05 -6.24 11.41
C LYS A 326 25.70 -7.57 10.99
N PRO A 327 25.99 -7.79 9.70
CA PRO A 327 26.69 -8.98 9.22
C PRO A 327 28.07 -9.10 9.90
N GLU A 328 28.51 -10.33 10.19
CA GLU A 328 29.81 -10.59 10.80
C GLU A 328 30.98 -10.13 9.90
N THR A 329 30.81 -10.34 8.60
CA THR A 329 31.78 -9.92 7.58
C THR A 329 31.11 -8.89 6.68
N PHE A 330 31.06 -7.64 7.16
CA PHE A 330 30.48 -6.54 6.36
C PHE A 330 31.57 -5.84 5.55
N LYS A 331 31.46 -5.90 4.22
CA LYS A 331 32.23 -5.06 3.31
C LYS A 331 31.26 -4.17 2.55
N ARG A 332 31.36 -2.86 2.76
CA ARG A 332 30.54 -1.90 1.98
C ARG A 332 30.95 -1.98 0.50
N ILE A 333 29.98 -2.25 -0.35
CA ILE A 333 30.12 -2.20 -1.82
C ILE A 333 29.29 -1.01 -2.29
N GLU A 334 29.96 -0.05 -2.93
CA GLU A 334 29.27 1.10 -3.50
C GLU A 334 28.43 0.67 -4.71
N GLY A 335 27.17 1.14 -4.80
CA GLY A 335 26.27 0.79 -5.89
C GLY A 335 25.89 -0.71 -5.92
N PHE A 336 25.87 -1.38 -4.76
CA PHE A 336 25.62 -2.83 -4.71
C PHE A 336 24.23 -3.21 -5.24
N ASP A 337 23.22 -2.35 -5.09
CA ASP A 337 21.91 -2.51 -5.71
C ASP A 337 22.00 -2.55 -7.25
N LYS A 338 22.76 -1.64 -7.86
CA LYS A 338 22.97 -1.61 -9.31
C LYS A 338 23.73 -2.85 -9.79
N LEU A 339 24.80 -3.22 -9.09
CA LEU A 339 25.58 -4.42 -9.41
C LEU A 339 24.71 -5.68 -9.40
N LEU A 340 23.92 -5.90 -8.36
CA LEU A 340 22.99 -7.05 -8.27
C LEU A 340 21.91 -7.02 -9.37
N LEU A 341 21.40 -5.83 -9.69
CA LEU A 341 20.44 -5.68 -10.79
C LEU A 341 21.05 -5.94 -12.17
N ASP A 342 22.30 -5.57 -12.38
CA ASP A 342 22.98 -5.83 -13.66
C ASP A 342 23.29 -7.32 -13.84
N GLU A 343 23.64 -8.02 -12.75
CA GLU A 343 24.02 -9.44 -12.80
C GLU A 343 22.86 -10.42 -12.66
N GLU A 344 21.87 -10.11 -11.78
CA GLU A 344 20.86 -11.09 -11.33
C GLU A 344 19.41 -10.60 -11.45
N ARG A 345 19.12 -9.53 -12.20
CA ARG A 345 17.77 -8.94 -12.31
C ARG A 345 16.68 -9.97 -12.63
N ASP A 346 16.93 -10.81 -13.63
CA ASP A 346 15.95 -11.82 -14.06
C ASP A 346 15.75 -12.89 -12.99
N GLY A 347 16.82 -13.27 -12.28
CA GLY A 347 16.74 -14.21 -11.15
C GLY A 347 15.99 -13.62 -9.95
N ILE A 348 16.19 -12.33 -9.66
CA ILE A 348 15.49 -11.63 -8.59
C ILE A 348 13.99 -11.55 -8.92
N LEU A 349 13.63 -11.24 -10.17
CA LEU A 349 12.23 -11.27 -10.61
C LEU A 349 11.65 -12.68 -10.47
N ALA A 350 12.36 -13.72 -10.92
CA ALA A 350 11.91 -15.10 -10.82
C ALA A 350 11.67 -15.53 -9.36
N TRP A 351 12.58 -15.16 -8.45
CA TRP A 351 12.42 -15.39 -7.02
C TRP A 351 11.19 -14.69 -6.42
N GLY A 352 10.91 -13.45 -6.88
CA GLY A 352 9.69 -12.73 -6.49
C GLY A 352 8.42 -13.38 -7.04
N ILE A 353 8.43 -13.85 -8.30
CA ILE A 353 7.29 -14.56 -8.91
C ILE A 353 7.02 -15.89 -8.19
N GLU A 354 8.05 -16.61 -7.78
CA GLU A 354 7.91 -17.78 -6.94
C GLU A 354 7.26 -17.45 -5.58
N GLY A 355 7.64 -16.31 -4.98
CA GLY A 355 7.01 -15.78 -3.78
C GLY A 355 5.52 -15.46 -3.98
N ALA A 356 5.16 -14.84 -5.10
CA ALA A 356 3.77 -14.58 -5.48
C ALA A 356 2.98 -15.88 -5.62
N LEU A 357 3.55 -16.90 -6.26
CA LEU A 357 2.91 -18.21 -6.42
C LEU A 357 2.67 -18.88 -5.07
N LYS A 358 3.67 -18.91 -4.20
CA LYS A 358 3.55 -19.45 -2.82
C LYS A 358 2.44 -18.74 -2.05
N LEU A 359 2.39 -17.42 -2.11
CA LEU A 359 1.37 -16.61 -1.45
C LEU A 359 -0.03 -16.90 -1.98
N LEU A 360 -0.21 -17.02 -3.29
CA LEU A 360 -1.51 -17.34 -3.89
C LEU A 360 -1.95 -18.77 -3.55
N CYS A 361 -1.01 -19.70 -3.52
CA CYS A 361 -1.26 -21.10 -3.12
C CYS A 361 -1.63 -21.23 -1.62
N SER A 362 -1.23 -20.30 -0.76
CA SER A 362 -1.65 -20.22 0.65
C SER A 362 -2.96 -19.44 0.85
N GLY A 363 -3.67 -19.11 -0.24
CA GLY A 363 -4.90 -18.30 -0.17
C GLY A 363 -4.67 -16.82 0.10
N GLY A 364 -3.47 -16.32 -0.11
CA GLY A 364 -3.11 -14.91 0.14
C GLY A 364 -2.76 -14.59 1.60
N ILE A 365 -2.50 -15.62 2.40
CA ILE A 365 -2.17 -15.47 3.81
C ILE A 365 -0.66 -15.62 4.01
N ILE A 366 -0.05 -14.63 4.64
CA ILE A 366 1.33 -14.70 5.11
C ILE A 366 1.32 -15.21 6.55
N VAL A 367 1.72 -16.46 6.73
CA VAL A 367 1.81 -17.10 8.05
C VAL A 367 3.10 -16.65 8.71
N LYS A 368 3.00 -16.11 9.92
CA LYS A 368 4.13 -15.68 10.75
C LYS A 368 4.56 -16.86 11.63
N GLY A 369 5.86 -17.09 11.69
CA GLY A 369 6.42 -18.06 12.61
C GLY A 369 6.38 -17.57 14.06
N GLU A 370 6.61 -18.50 15.01
CA GLU A 370 6.58 -18.23 16.45
C GLU A 370 7.56 -17.12 16.86
N GLU A 371 8.75 -17.07 16.26
CA GLU A 371 9.76 -16.03 16.53
C GLU A 371 9.31 -14.66 16.06
N GLN A 372 8.63 -14.59 14.90
CA GLN A 372 8.01 -13.36 14.40
C GLN A 372 6.92 -12.86 15.35
N GLU A 373 6.07 -13.76 15.83
CA GLU A 373 5.02 -13.40 16.78
C GLU A 373 5.60 -12.89 18.09
N LYS A 374 6.65 -13.52 18.62
CA LYS A 374 7.37 -13.07 19.81
C LYS A 374 8.00 -11.70 19.62
N ALA A 375 8.66 -11.46 18.49
CA ALA A 375 9.26 -10.16 18.17
C ALA A 375 8.19 -9.05 18.08
N ILE A 376 7.07 -9.33 17.43
CA ILE A 376 5.95 -8.41 17.34
C ILE A 376 5.33 -8.16 18.73
N GLU A 377 5.15 -9.18 19.55
CA GLU A 377 4.65 -9.04 20.94
C GLU A 377 5.57 -8.17 21.78
N TYR A 378 6.88 -8.35 21.65
CA TYR A 378 7.88 -7.53 22.33
C TYR A 378 7.73 -6.05 21.94
N LEU A 379 7.71 -5.75 20.63
CA LEU A 379 7.50 -4.38 20.13
C LEU A 379 6.17 -3.77 20.59
N LEU A 380 5.11 -4.56 20.58
CA LEU A 380 3.81 -4.14 21.05
C LEU A 380 3.78 -3.94 22.58
N GLY A 381 4.55 -4.71 23.30
CA GLY A 381 4.77 -4.54 24.75
C GLY A 381 5.38 -3.18 25.06
N GLU A 382 6.43 -2.81 24.34
CA GLU A 382 7.06 -1.49 24.49
C GLU A 382 6.14 -0.33 24.08
N SER A 383 5.24 -0.55 23.13
CA SER A 383 4.28 0.48 22.69
C SER A 383 3.16 0.79 23.69
N SER A 384 2.89 -0.14 24.60
CA SER A 384 1.90 0.00 25.68
C SER A 384 2.47 -0.53 26.99
N PRO A 385 3.55 0.07 27.48
CA PRO A 385 4.35 -0.52 28.54
C PRO A 385 3.58 -0.71 29.84
N VAL A 386 2.74 0.25 30.22
CA VAL A 386 1.95 0.18 31.45
C VAL A 386 0.84 -0.88 31.33
N GLU A 387 0.21 -1.01 30.18
CA GLU A 387 -0.79 -2.08 29.94
C GLU A 387 -0.14 -3.45 29.99
N THR A 388 1.02 -3.60 29.41
CA THR A 388 1.80 -4.84 29.43
C THR A 388 2.25 -5.19 30.86
N PHE A 389 2.67 -4.18 31.62
CA PHE A 389 2.97 -4.33 33.05
C PHE A 389 1.76 -4.83 33.81
N ILE A 390 0.57 -4.23 33.64
CA ILE A 390 -0.66 -4.67 34.29
C ILE A 390 -0.97 -6.13 33.96
N LYS A 391 -0.95 -6.51 32.68
CA LYS A 391 -1.27 -7.88 32.22
C LYS A 391 -0.33 -8.94 32.78
N ASN A 392 0.95 -8.60 32.94
CA ASN A 392 1.97 -9.57 33.38
C ASN A 392 2.17 -9.60 34.90
N CYS A 393 1.92 -8.48 35.57
CA CYS A 393 2.31 -8.33 36.98
C CYS A 393 1.14 -8.15 37.94
N VAL A 394 -0.08 -7.85 37.46
CA VAL A 394 -1.24 -7.74 38.33
C VAL A 394 -2.06 -9.02 38.29
N ILE A 395 -2.32 -9.57 39.49
CA ILE A 395 -3.11 -10.79 39.66
C ILE A 395 -4.29 -10.46 40.58
N TYR A 396 -5.46 -11.03 40.27
CA TYR A 396 -6.60 -10.98 41.17
C TYR A 396 -6.27 -11.70 42.49
N ASP A 397 -6.51 -11.02 43.59
CA ASP A 397 -6.34 -11.56 44.92
C ASP A 397 -7.31 -10.82 45.86
N PRO A 398 -8.35 -11.51 46.39
CA PRO A 398 -9.45 -10.84 47.16
C PRO A 398 -8.95 -10.25 48.49
N ASP A 399 -7.86 -10.73 49.04
CA ASP A 399 -7.35 -10.35 50.34
C ASP A 399 -6.24 -9.28 50.27
N ASN A 400 -5.78 -8.96 49.12
CA ASN A 400 -4.65 -8.04 48.89
C ASN A 400 -5.08 -6.74 48.21
N SER A 401 -4.17 -5.76 48.24
CA SER A 401 -4.33 -4.46 47.58
C SER A 401 -3.01 -3.92 47.08
N ILE A 402 -3.04 -3.28 45.90
CA ILE A 402 -1.90 -2.55 45.32
C ILE A 402 -2.04 -1.09 45.70
N LEU A 403 -1.08 -0.53 46.45
CA LEU A 403 -1.09 0.89 46.76
C LEU A 403 -0.62 1.71 45.55
N SER A 404 -1.24 2.86 45.32
CA SER A 404 -0.87 3.74 44.18
C SER A 404 0.62 4.13 44.21
N ARG A 405 1.21 4.29 45.39
CA ARG A 405 2.65 4.61 45.56
C ARG A 405 3.59 3.52 45.11
N ASP A 406 3.13 2.25 45.09
CA ASP A 406 3.98 1.08 44.79
C ASP A 406 3.96 0.75 43.27
N VAL A 407 3.05 1.35 42.49
CA VAL A 407 2.89 1.12 41.05
C VAL A 407 4.12 1.56 40.26
N VAL A 408 4.62 2.77 40.51
CA VAL A 408 5.75 3.34 39.74
C VAL A 408 7.06 2.57 39.96
N PRO A 409 7.48 2.27 41.22
CA PRO A 409 8.65 1.46 41.44
C PRO A 409 8.55 0.07 40.83
N ALA A 410 7.41 -0.59 40.93
CA ALA A 410 7.16 -1.90 40.35
C ALA A 410 7.24 -1.87 38.81
N PHE A 411 6.69 -0.82 38.18
CA PHE A 411 6.80 -0.64 36.75
C PHE A 411 8.24 -0.51 36.26
N TYR A 412 9.07 0.32 36.90
CA TYR A 412 10.47 0.47 36.51
C TYR A 412 11.27 -0.81 36.71
N LYS A 413 11.01 -1.57 37.79
CA LYS A 413 11.61 -2.86 37.99
C LYS A 413 11.26 -3.83 36.88
N PHE A 414 9.97 -3.97 36.58
CA PHE A 414 9.47 -4.78 35.47
C PHE A 414 10.11 -4.41 34.13
N ALA A 415 10.12 -3.10 33.76
CA ALA A 415 10.73 -2.63 32.53
C ALA A 415 12.20 -3.00 32.39
N LYS A 416 12.94 -2.94 33.49
CA LYS A 416 14.34 -3.37 33.56
C LYS A 416 14.50 -4.88 33.39
N ASP A 417 13.66 -5.67 34.06
CA ASP A 417 13.71 -7.13 34.04
C ASP A 417 13.34 -7.72 32.67
N VAL A 418 12.41 -7.08 31.98
CA VAL A 418 12.03 -7.41 30.59
C VAL A 418 13.08 -6.94 29.57
N GLY A 419 14.02 -6.09 29.98
CA GLY A 419 15.07 -5.58 29.11
C GLY A 419 14.62 -4.48 28.15
N TRP A 420 13.56 -3.75 28.48
CA TRP A 420 13.14 -2.60 27.67
C TRP A 420 14.18 -1.47 27.72
N ASN A 421 14.77 -1.20 26.55
CA ASN A 421 15.81 -0.17 26.39
C ASN A 421 15.31 1.08 25.64
N ASN A 422 14.03 1.11 25.26
CA ASN A 422 13.44 2.24 24.56
C ASN A 422 13.43 3.49 25.46
N ALA A 423 14.02 4.58 24.99
CA ALA A 423 14.08 5.85 25.70
C ALA A 423 12.67 6.36 26.11
N ALA A 424 11.64 6.08 25.31
CA ALA A 424 10.27 6.46 25.64
C ALA A 424 9.72 5.74 26.86
N VAL A 425 10.13 4.47 27.11
CA VAL A 425 9.74 3.68 28.29
C VAL A 425 10.56 4.08 29.50
N ILE A 426 11.89 4.16 29.34
CA ILE A 426 12.82 4.48 30.43
C ILE A 426 12.59 5.89 30.96
N ASN A 427 12.24 6.84 30.09
CA ASN A 427 12.01 8.25 30.45
C ASN A 427 10.54 8.56 30.76
N MET A 428 9.64 7.56 30.87
CA MET A 428 8.25 7.81 31.30
C MET A 428 8.23 8.46 32.68
N ARG A 429 7.55 9.61 32.77
CA ARG A 429 7.43 10.31 34.06
C ARG A 429 6.51 9.54 35.02
N PRO A 430 6.79 9.50 36.33
CA PRO A 430 5.94 8.85 37.33
C PRO A 430 4.46 9.14 37.19
N ARG A 431 4.08 10.39 36.95
CA ARG A 431 2.69 10.82 36.76
C ARG A 431 2.04 10.22 35.53
N GLN A 432 2.76 10.01 34.46
CA GLN A 432 2.25 9.34 33.23
C GLN A 432 1.99 7.86 33.50
N ILE A 433 2.89 7.19 34.20
CA ILE A 433 2.72 5.79 34.59
C ILE A 433 1.47 5.63 35.47
N GLU A 434 1.30 6.47 36.50
CA GLU A 434 0.12 6.45 37.35
C GLU A 434 -1.18 6.69 36.57
N GLN A 435 -1.20 7.68 35.66
CA GLN A 435 -2.37 7.97 34.82
C GLN A 435 -2.73 6.80 33.90
N HIS A 436 -1.76 6.24 33.19
CA HIS A 436 -1.98 5.11 32.31
C HIS A 436 -2.38 3.85 33.09
N PHE A 437 -1.81 3.65 34.27
CA PHE A 437 -2.19 2.54 35.16
C PHE A 437 -3.65 2.70 35.60
N ALA A 438 -4.06 3.88 36.04
CA ALA A 438 -5.44 4.15 36.47
C ALA A 438 -6.45 3.96 35.31
N GLN A 439 -6.10 4.39 34.11
CA GLN A 439 -6.96 4.25 32.92
C GLN A 439 -7.16 2.79 32.49
N ASN A 440 -6.15 1.94 32.66
CA ASN A 440 -6.16 0.58 32.14
C ASN A 440 -6.49 -0.47 33.21
N MET A 441 -6.19 -0.22 34.47
CA MET A 441 -6.30 -1.19 35.54
C MET A 441 -7.71 -1.77 35.68
N LEU A 442 -8.74 -0.94 35.82
CA LEU A 442 -10.12 -1.41 35.98
C LEU A 442 -10.73 -1.95 34.69
N ARG A 443 -10.18 -1.59 33.52
CA ARG A 443 -10.57 -2.15 32.24
C ARG A 443 -10.06 -3.58 32.07
N LEU A 444 -8.84 -3.85 32.51
CA LEU A 444 -8.17 -5.15 32.40
C LEU A 444 -8.56 -6.11 33.53
N HIS A 445 -8.85 -5.56 34.70
CA HIS A 445 -9.24 -6.26 35.91
C HIS A 445 -10.53 -5.68 36.47
N PRO A 446 -11.70 -5.94 35.84
CA PRO A 446 -12.99 -5.39 36.26
C PRO A 446 -13.45 -5.88 37.63
N GLU A 447 -12.87 -6.97 38.12
CA GLU A 447 -13.08 -7.51 39.47
C GLU A 447 -12.43 -6.68 40.58
N CYS A 448 -11.47 -5.81 40.25
CA CYS A 448 -10.77 -4.95 41.18
C CYS A 448 -11.55 -3.65 41.43
N ARG A 449 -11.29 -2.96 42.55
CA ARG A 449 -11.91 -1.69 42.92
C ARG A 449 -10.88 -0.66 43.35
N TYR A 450 -11.00 0.56 42.86
CA TYR A 450 -10.19 1.67 43.35
C TYR A 450 -10.79 2.17 44.71
N SER A 451 -9.91 2.38 45.70
CA SER A 451 -10.28 2.91 47.03
C SER A 451 -9.28 3.96 47.50
N THR A 452 -9.79 4.99 48.12
CA THR A 452 -8.98 6.02 48.81
C THR A 452 -8.70 5.67 50.28
N ASN A 453 -9.31 4.59 50.79
CA ASN A 453 -9.35 4.24 52.20
C ASN A 453 -8.85 2.83 52.48
N ILE A 454 -7.66 2.50 51.93
CA ILE A 454 -7.01 1.20 52.20
C ILE A 454 -6.24 1.30 53.52
N LYS A 455 -6.57 0.40 54.44
CA LYS A 455 -5.90 0.29 55.74
C LYS A 455 -4.70 -0.68 55.58
N VAL A 456 -3.51 -0.18 55.88
CA VAL A 456 -2.27 -1.00 55.81
C VAL A 456 -1.85 -1.28 57.27
N PRO A 457 -1.53 -2.53 57.63
CA PRO A 457 -1.00 -2.87 58.94
C PRO A 457 0.19 -1.96 59.33
N GLY A 458 0.18 -1.37 60.52
CA GLY A 458 1.22 -0.45 60.99
C GLY A 458 1.13 1.00 60.52
N SER A 459 0.12 1.36 59.72
CA SER A 459 -0.10 2.75 59.28
C SER A 459 -1.34 3.38 59.96
N VAL A 460 -1.16 4.60 60.49
CA VAL A 460 -2.27 5.40 61.06
C VAL A 460 -3.06 6.08 59.92
N LYS A 461 -2.50 6.26 58.74
CA LYS A 461 -3.11 6.93 57.60
C LYS A 461 -3.76 5.93 56.66
N MET A 462 -4.96 6.24 56.18
CA MET A 462 -5.58 5.55 55.06
C MET A 462 -4.85 5.91 53.76
N LEU A 463 -4.63 4.92 52.91
CA LEU A 463 -3.90 5.05 51.65
C LEU A 463 -4.83 4.77 50.45
N ARG A 464 -4.46 5.32 49.31
CA ARG A 464 -5.21 5.09 48.06
C ARG A 464 -4.56 3.97 47.25
N GLY A 465 -5.39 3.21 46.53
CA GLY A 465 -4.90 2.11 45.69
C GLY A 465 -6.02 1.26 45.11
N TYR A 466 -5.69 0.07 44.70
CA TYR A 466 -6.60 -0.89 44.07
C TYR A 466 -6.74 -2.11 44.99
N MET A 467 -7.99 -2.44 45.32
CA MET A 467 -8.37 -3.57 46.16
C MET A 467 -8.60 -4.82 45.30
N HIS A 468 -8.50 -5.97 45.92
CA HIS A 468 -8.68 -7.30 45.33
C HIS A 468 -7.65 -7.65 44.28
N CYS A 469 -6.43 -7.17 44.45
CA CYS A 469 -5.31 -7.47 43.56
C CYS A 469 -3.97 -7.38 44.27
N LYS A 470 -2.99 -8.09 43.73
CA LYS A 470 -1.59 -7.98 44.15
C LYS A 470 -0.66 -7.90 42.96
N LEU A 471 0.54 -7.38 43.18
CA LEU A 471 1.63 -7.51 42.22
C LEU A 471 2.22 -8.93 42.35
N SER A 472 2.31 -9.66 41.25
CA SER A 472 3.07 -10.88 41.19
C SER A 472 4.56 -10.57 41.51
N ASN A 473 5.27 -11.51 42.09
CA ASN A 473 6.69 -11.34 42.35
C ASN A 473 7.45 -10.99 41.07
N ILE A 474 7.86 -9.75 40.98
CA ILE A 474 8.69 -9.18 39.93
C ILE A 474 10.14 -9.41 40.36
#